data_9927078ce3d35a94c6775533c46ab47e
#
_entry.id   9927078ce3d35a94c6775533c46ab47e
#
_cell.length_a   1.000
_cell.length_b   1.000
_cell.length_c   1.000
_cell.angle_alpha   90.00
_cell.angle_beta   90.00
_cell.angle_gamma   90.00
#
_symmetry.space_group_name_H-M   'P 1'
#
loop_
_entity.id
_entity.type
_entity.pdbx_description
1 polymer ?
#
loop_
_entity_poly.entity_id
_entity_poly.type
_entity_poly.pdbx_seq_one_letter_code
_entity_poly.pdbx_strand_id
1 'polypeptide(L)'
;MSESTRKVQNVRQLITQIRQKVFQKGAFPAVIIYLERMVTIMKRFYTAESVTEGHPDKLCDLIADSILDACLKEDENSKEACEVLATKGNIIVAGEITSRYEPQVFEIVRKVLESAGYEADGIHMDALIHKQSPDIAGAVERSRERRAGTVSVPVSYTHLRAHETDSY
;
A
#
# COMPACT_ATOMS: atom_id res chain seq x y z
N MET A 1 -3.72 16.78 -23.46
CA MET A 1 -4.25 17.50 -22.29
C MET A 1 -5.22 16.55 -21.57
N SER A 2 -5.00 16.22 -20.31
CA SER A 2 -5.80 15.25 -19.58
C SER A 2 -7.21 15.78 -19.32
N GLU A 3 -8.18 14.86 -19.14
CA GLU A 3 -9.58 15.20 -18.81
C GLU A 3 -9.68 16.05 -17.52
N SER A 4 -8.79 15.81 -16.56
CA SER A 4 -8.65 16.58 -15.33
C SER A 4 -8.25 18.04 -15.61
N THR A 5 -7.33 18.27 -16.53
CA THR A 5 -6.89 19.63 -16.91
C THR A 5 -8.02 20.40 -17.60
N ARG A 6 -8.85 19.72 -18.43
CA ARG A 6 -10.05 20.32 -19.04
C ARG A 6 -11.08 20.71 -17.99
N LYS A 7 -11.34 19.85 -17.01
CA LYS A 7 -12.30 20.15 -15.91
C LYS A 7 -11.87 21.38 -15.13
N VAL A 8 -10.58 21.51 -14.80
CA VAL A 8 -10.05 22.69 -14.06
C VAL A 8 -10.15 23.95 -14.90
N GLN A 9 -9.89 23.89 -16.23
CA GLN A 9 -10.05 25.06 -17.11
C GLN A 9 -11.52 25.48 -17.23
N ASN A 10 -12.45 24.52 -17.35
CA ASN A 10 -13.88 24.81 -17.39
C ASN A 10 -14.39 25.49 -16.11
N VAL A 11 -13.90 25.03 -14.95
CA VAL A 11 -14.23 25.65 -13.66
C VAL A 11 -13.68 27.07 -13.57
N ARG A 12 -12.46 27.35 -14.01
CA ARG A 12 -11.89 28.69 -14.05
C ARG A 12 -12.67 29.64 -14.99
N GLN A 13 -13.07 29.14 -16.15
CA GLN A 13 -13.92 29.93 -17.09
C GLN A 13 -15.27 30.25 -16.46
N LEU A 14 -15.90 29.28 -15.79
CA LEU A 14 -17.17 29.47 -15.12
C LEU A 14 -17.06 30.51 -13.98
N ILE A 15 -16.02 30.45 -13.17
CA ILE A 15 -15.75 31.44 -12.12
C ILE A 15 -15.57 32.83 -12.70
N THR A 16 -14.87 32.96 -13.82
CA THR A 16 -14.67 34.25 -14.50
C THR A 16 -15.99 34.82 -15.02
N GLN A 17 -16.86 33.98 -15.58
CA GLN A 17 -18.20 34.40 -16.03
C GLN A 17 -19.10 34.82 -14.86
N ILE A 18 -19.08 34.08 -13.76
CA ILE A 18 -19.81 34.43 -12.52
C ILE A 18 -19.30 35.76 -11.97
N ARG A 19 -17.97 35.98 -11.93
CA ARG A 19 -17.36 37.23 -11.49
C ARG A 19 -17.88 38.42 -12.30
N GLN A 20 -17.91 38.34 -13.62
CA GLN A 20 -18.42 39.41 -14.47
C GLN A 20 -19.89 39.74 -14.18
N LYS A 21 -20.75 38.69 -14.01
CA LYS A 21 -22.19 38.87 -13.72
C LYS A 21 -22.45 39.43 -12.33
N VAL A 22 -21.64 39.04 -11.32
CA VAL A 22 -21.78 39.47 -9.93
C VAL A 22 -21.26 40.88 -9.76
N PHE A 23 -20.18 41.26 -10.45
CA PHE A 23 -19.65 42.61 -10.42
C PHE A 23 -20.64 43.66 -11.02
N GLN A 24 -21.38 43.25 -12.06
CA GLN A 24 -22.44 44.10 -12.64
C GLN A 24 -23.65 44.29 -11.72
N LYS A 25 -23.83 43.44 -10.71
CA LYS A 25 -24.99 43.50 -9.76
C LYS A 25 -24.64 44.06 -8.39
N GLY A 26 -23.41 44.58 -8.19
CA GLY A 26 -23.01 45.23 -6.90
C GLY A 26 -22.92 44.29 -5.69
N ALA A 27 -22.83 42.98 -5.88
CA ALA A 27 -22.79 42.00 -4.79
C ALA A 27 -21.34 41.67 -4.36
N PHE A 28 -21.20 41.41 -3.08
CA PHE A 28 -19.96 41.29 -2.30
C PHE A 28 -18.82 40.48 -2.96
N PRO A 29 -17.59 41.04 -3.04
CA PRO A 29 -16.43 40.34 -3.61
C PRO A 29 -15.88 39.17 -2.78
N ALA A 30 -16.26 39.05 -1.52
CA ALA A 30 -15.70 38.04 -0.59
C ALA A 30 -15.93 36.59 -1.00
N VAL A 31 -17.11 36.27 -1.52
CA VAL A 31 -17.46 34.91 -1.96
C VAL A 31 -16.65 34.49 -3.19
N ILE A 32 -16.39 35.43 -4.09
CA ILE A 32 -15.60 35.16 -5.31
C ILE A 32 -14.13 34.94 -4.94
N ILE A 33 -13.58 35.75 -4.04
CA ILE A 33 -12.21 35.57 -3.52
C ILE A 33 -12.08 34.21 -2.81
N TYR A 34 -13.10 33.79 -2.06
CA TYR A 34 -13.12 32.50 -1.38
C TYR A 34 -13.14 31.33 -2.37
N LEU A 35 -13.95 31.40 -3.42
CA LEU A 35 -14.02 30.40 -4.49
C LEU A 35 -12.73 30.35 -5.30
N GLU A 36 -12.12 31.49 -5.63
CA GLU A 36 -10.81 31.54 -6.30
C GLU A 36 -9.69 30.94 -5.44
N ARG A 37 -9.70 31.17 -4.12
CA ARG A 37 -8.79 30.54 -3.17
C ARG A 37 -9.01 29.03 -3.10
N MET A 38 -10.25 28.55 -3.04
CA MET A 38 -10.53 27.12 -3.01
C MET A 38 -10.04 26.39 -4.29
N VAL A 39 -10.23 27.00 -5.47
CA VAL A 39 -9.75 26.42 -6.74
C VAL A 39 -8.21 26.45 -6.82
N THR A 40 -7.57 27.43 -6.19
CA THR A 40 -6.11 27.54 -6.19
C THR A 40 -5.46 26.57 -5.18
N ILE A 41 -6.19 26.13 -4.13
CA ILE A 41 -5.68 25.21 -3.11
C ILE A 41 -5.68 23.74 -3.61
N MET A 42 -6.40 23.42 -4.68
CA MET A 42 -6.43 22.05 -5.23
C MET A 42 -5.23 21.76 -6.15
N LYS A 43 -4.02 22.03 -5.70
CA LYS A 43 -2.82 21.48 -6.33
C LYS A 43 -2.71 20.00 -5.94
N ARG A 44 -2.84 19.10 -6.91
CA ARG A 44 -2.51 17.70 -6.72
C ARG A 44 -1.04 17.51 -7.05
N PHE A 45 -0.29 17.01 -6.08
CA PHE A 45 1.07 16.57 -6.28
C PHE A 45 1.06 15.07 -6.56
N TYR A 46 1.87 14.65 -7.52
CA TYR A 46 2.11 13.26 -7.82
C TYR A 46 3.59 13.02 -7.61
N THR A 47 3.92 11.94 -6.93
CA THR A 47 5.30 11.48 -6.78
C THR A 47 5.43 10.13 -7.48
N ALA A 48 6.60 9.86 -8.01
CA ALA A 48 6.97 8.58 -8.55
C ALA A 48 8.42 8.29 -8.13
N GLU A 49 8.64 7.09 -7.65
CA GLU A 49 9.95 6.61 -7.19
C GLU A 49 10.28 5.32 -7.92
N SER A 50 11.56 5.08 -8.14
CA SER A 50 12.06 3.82 -8.66
C SER A 50 13.42 3.54 -8.02
N VAL A 51 13.62 2.31 -7.59
CA VAL A 51 14.85 1.86 -6.96
C VAL A 51 15.46 0.70 -7.74
N THR A 52 16.78 0.51 -7.61
CA THR A 52 17.52 -0.58 -8.22
C THR A 52 17.27 -1.91 -7.49
N GLU A 53 17.64 -3.03 -8.11
CA GLU A 53 17.43 -4.38 -7.56
C GLU A 53 18.06 -4.59 -6.19
N GLY A 54 19.21 -3.97 -5.94
CA GLY A 54 19.90 -4.06 -4.64
C GLY A 54 19.40 -3.11 -3.56
N HIS A 55 18.32 -2.33 -3.82
CA HIS A 55 17.77 -1.47 -2.79
C HIS A 55 17.15 -2.30 -1.65
N PRO A 56 17.38 -1.95 -0.36
CA PRO A 56 16.89 -2.74 0.78
C PRO A 56 15.39 -3.01 0.73
N ASP A 57 14.56 -2.00 0.44
CA ASP A 57 13.10 -2.16 0.38
C ASP A 57 12.70 -3.18 -0.70
N LYS A 58 13.34 -3.11 -1.88
CA LYS A 58 13.05 -4.05 -2.96
C LYS A 58 13.51 -5.46 -2.64
N LEU A 59 14.64 -5.61 -1.94
CA LEU A 59 15.10 -6.91 -1.45
C LEU A 59 14.13 -7.48 -0.41
N CYS A 60 13.62 -6.65 0.49
CA CYS A 60 12.65 -7.06 1.49
C CYS A 60 11.35 -7.57 0.84
N ASP A 61 10.81 -6.83 -0.13
CA ASP A 61 9.64 -7.26 -0.88
C ASP A 61 9.89 -8.59 -1.63
N LEU A 62 11.04 -8.70 -2.31
CA LEU A 62 11.39 -9.92 -3.06
C LEU A 62 11.58 -11.14 -2.14
N ILE A 63 12.10 -10.96 -0.95
CA ILE A 63 12.20 -12.03 0.05
C ILE A 63 10.81 -12.48 0.50
N ALA A 64 9.93 -11.54 0.85
CA ALA A 64 8.56 -11.85 1.27
C ALA A 64 7.80 -12.59 0.15
N ASP A 65 7.83 -12.06 -1.07
CA ASP A 65 7.22 -12.70 -2.24
C ASP A 65 7.77 -14.11 -2.49
N SER A 66 9.09 -14.31 -2.34
CA SER A 66 9.72 -15.62 -2.54
C SER A 66 9.32 -16.63 -1.46
N ILE A 67 9.06 -16.19 -0.23
CA ILE A 67 8.53 -17.04 0.83
C ILE A 67 7.10 -17.47 0.50
N LEU A 68 6.27 -16.51 0.07
CA LEU A 68 4.90 -16.79 -0.38
C LEU A 68 4.87 -17.78 -1.55
N ASP A 69 5.68 -17.56 -2.58
CA ASP A 69 5.79 -18.43 -3.74
C ASP A 69 6.19 -19.86 -3.34
N ALA A 70 7.14 -20.00 -2.40
CA ALA A 70 7.55 -21.32 -1.91
C ALA A 70 6.41 -22.03 -1.16
N CYS A 71 5.61 -21.30 -0.40
CA CYS A 71 4.44 -21.84 0.29
C CYS A 71 3.35 -22.24 -0.70
N LEU A 72 3.00 -21.38 -1.65
CA LEU A 72 1.93 -21.61 -2.62
C LEU A 72 2.24 -22.77 -3.58
N LYS A 73 3.50 -23.00 -3.88
CA LYS A 73 3.94 -24.11 -4.72
C LYS A 73 3.59 -25.46 -4.11
N GLU A 74 3.68 -25.59 -2.80
CA GLU A 74 3.45 -26.86 -2.08
C GLU A 74 2.04 -26.94 -1.45
N ASP A 75 1.42 -25.79 -1.17
CA ASP A 75 0.07 -25.68 -0.63
C ASP A 75 -0.62 -24.42 -1.17
N GLU A 76 -1.49 -24.58 -2.16
CA GLU A 76 -2.26 -23.51 -2.81
C GLU A 76 -3.16 -22.70 -1.85
N ASN A 77 -3.45 -23.24 -0.67
CA ASN A 77 -4.24 -22.57 0.36
C ASN A 77 -3.40 -21.85 1.40
N SER A 78 -2.10 -21.74 1.17
CA SER A 78 -1.21 -21.00 2.06
C SER A 78 -1.66 -19.55 2.21
N LYS A 79 -1.51 -19.03 3.43
CA LYS A 79 -1.71 -17.62 3.77
C LYS A 79 -0.44 -17.14 4.44
N GLU A 80 0.04 -16.04 3.96
CA GLU A 80 1.30 -15.46 4.42
C GLU A 80 1.10 -13.97 4.69
N ALA A 81 1.67 -13.50 5.79
CA ALA A 81 1.75 -12.11 6.20
C ALA A 81 3.11 -11.88 6.86
N CYS A 82 4.18 -12.02 6.06
CA CYS A 82 5.54 -11.78 6.49
C CYS A 82 6.03 -10.41 6.05
N GLU A 83 6.71 -9.77 6.96
CA GLU A 83 7.43 -8.52 6.74
C GLU A 83 8.93 -8.78 6.85
N VAL A 84 9.72 -8.07 6.09
CA VAL A 84 11.17 -8.20 6.09
C VAL A 84 11.81 -6.86 6.40
N LEU A 85 12.79 -6.87 7.28
CA LEU A 85 13.61 -5.72 7.60
C LEU A 85 15.06 -6.03 7.21
N ALA A 86 15.62 -5.24 6.30
CA ALA A 86 17.02 -5.30 5.92
C ALA A 86 17.76 -4.06 6.41
N THR A 87 18.88 -4.27 7.11
CA THR A 87 19.80 -3.21 7.52
C THR A 87 21.23 -3.75 7.41
N LYS A 88 22.23 -2.88 7.61
CA LYS A 88 23.63 -3.26 7.42
C LYS A 88 23.99 -4.55 8.17
N GLY A 89 24.24 -5.61 7.42
CA GLY A 89 24.67 -6.91 7.95
C GLY A 89 23.60 -7.71 8.67
N ASN A 90 22.32 -7.29 8.61
CA ASN A 90 21.22 -8.00 9.26
C ASN A 90 19.99 -8.07 8.38
N ILE A 91 19.31 -9.22 8.39
CA ILE A 91 17.99 -9.42 7.81
C ILE A 91 17.11 -10.10 8.85
N ILE A 92 15.94 -9.54 9.08
CA ILE A 92 14.93 -10.09 9.99
C ILE A 92 13.67 -10.34 9.19
N VAL A 93 13.20 -11.57 9.19
CA VAL A 93 11.91 -11.97 8.64
C VAL A 93 10.97 -12.21 9.80
N ALA A 94 9.86 -11.49 9.85
CA ALA A 94 8.91 -11.62 10.95
C ALA A 94 7.48 -11.63 10.40
N GLY A 95 6.61 -12.42 11.02
CA GLY A 95 5.21 -12.44 10.61
C GLY A 95 4.50 -13.76 10.89
N GLU A 96 3.47 -14.02 10.11
CA GLU A 96 2.59 -15.16 10.31
C GLU A 96 2.41 -15.95 9.01
N ILE A 97 2.58 -17.28 9.07
CA ILE A 97 2.32 -18.18 7.96
C ILE A 97 1.34 -19.27 8.39
N THR A 98 0.32 -19.48 7.58
CA THR A 98 -0.56 -20.65 7.68
C THR A 98 -0.43 -21.46 6.39
N SER A 99 0.32 -22.53 6.44
CA SER A 99 0.56 -23.45 5.33
C SER A 99 0.77 -24.87 5.88
N ARG A 100 0.58 -25.86 5.02
CA ARG A 100 0.99 -27.25 5.29
C ARG A 100 2.48 -27.47 5.03
N TYR A 101 3.11 -26.55 4.31
CA TYR A 101 4.52 -26.53 4.02
C TYR A 101 5.26 -25.53 4.93
N GLU A 102 6.42 -25.93 5.41
CA GLU A 102 7.30 -25.06 6.21
C GLU A 102 8.43 -24.56 5.29
N PRO A 103 8.43 -23.25 4.93
CA PRO A 103 9.40 -22.74 3.98
C PRO A 103 10.80 -22.64 4.61
N GLN A 104 11.81 -22.97 3.81
CA GLN A 104 13.22 -22.84 4.21
C GLN A 104 13.68 -21.38 4.10
N VAL A 105 13.23 -20.55 5.05
CA VAL A 105 13.36 -19.09 4.99
C VAL A 105 14.79 -18.63 4.76
N PHE A 106 15.78 -19.16 5.50
CA PHE A 106 17.17 -18.76 5.36
C PHE A 106 17.74 -19.09 3.97
N GLU A 107 17.34 -20.21 3.37
CA GLU A 107 17.76 -20.56 2.02
C GLU A 107 17.12 -19.66 0.96
N ILE A 108 15.88 -19.22 1.19
CA ILE A 108 15.18 -18.28 0.31
C ILE A 108 15.89 -16.91 0.38
N VAL A 109 16.14 -16.41 1.59
CA VAL A 109 16.85 -15.14 1.80
C VAL A 109 18.21 -15.18 1.11
N ARG A 110 19.00 -16.26 1.29
CA ARG A 110 20.30 -16.42 0.67
C ARG A 110 20.22 -16.33 -0.85
N LYS A 111 19.30 -17.06 -1.47
CA LYS A 111 19.11 -17.04 -2.93
C LYS A 111 18.73 -15.66 -3.46
N VAL A 112 17.87 -14.94 -2.75
CA VAL A 112 17.48 -13.58 -3.14
C VAL A 112 18.67 -12.63 -3.07
N LEU A 113 19.46 -12.69 -2.00
CA LEU A 113 20.67 -11.88 -1.86
C LEU A 113 21.68 -12.16 -2.97
N GLU A 114 21.94 -13.42 -3.25
CA GLU A 114 22.87 -13.83 -4.33
C GLU A 114 22.36 -13.36 -5.70
N SER A 115 21.06 -13.44 -5.97
CA SER A 115 20.47 -12.95 -7.23
C SER A 115 20.64 -11.46 -7.42
N ALA A 116 20.66 -10.69 -6.34
CA ALA A 116 20.89 -9.25 -6.32
C ALA A 116 22.38 -8.87 -6.26
N GLY A 117 23.29 -9.85 -6.30
CA GLY A 117 24.74 -9.66 -6.31
C GLY A 117 25.36 -9.43 -4.93
N TYR A 118 24.67 -9.79 -3.87
CA TYR A 118 25.21 -9.74 -2.51
C TYR A 118 25.82 -11.06 -2.09
N GLU A 119 26.92 -11.01 -1.34
CA GLU A 119 27.44 -12.16 -0.61
C GLU A 119 26.58 -12.36 0.65
N ALA A 120 25.94 -13.51 0.77
CA ALA A 120 25.11 -13.83 1.93
C ALA A 120 25.95 -14.21 3.17
N ASP A 121 27.23 -14.55 2.97
CA ASP A 121 28.12 -14.91 4.06
C ASP A 121 28.42 -13.69 4.94
N GLY A 122 28.24 -13.85 6.25
CA GLY A 122 28.43 -12.77 7.22
C GLY A 122 27.20 -11.88 7.44
N ILE A 123 26.09 -12.13 6.75
CA ILE A 123 24.80 -11.50 7.05
C ILE A 123 24.12 -12.31 8.16
N HIS A 124 23.78 -11.63 9.24
CA HIS A 124 22.97 -12.21 10.30
C HIS A 124 21.51 -12.28 9.86
N MET A 125 20.88 -13.44 10.06
CA MET A 125 19.50 -13.67 9.64
C MET A 125 18.68 -14.20 10.82
N ASP A 126 17.56 -13.54 11.11
CA ASP A 126 16.56 -13.98 12.08
C ASP A 126 15.23 -14.26 11.40
N ALA A 127 14.54 -15.31 11.81
CA ALA A 127 13.20 -15.65 11.36
C ALA A 127 12.27 -15.78 12.58
N LEU A 128 11.37 -14.83 12.74
CA LEU A 128 10.37 -14.75 13.81
C LEU A 128 8.99 -14.99 13.23
N ILE A 129 8.75 -16.23 12.79
CA ILE A 129 7.52 -16.62 12.08
C ILE A 129 6.64 -17.45 13.00
N HIS A 130 5.37 -17.08 13.06
CA HIS A 130 4.35 -17.73 13.85
C HIS A 130 3.19 -18.21 12.96
N LYS A 131 2.33 -19.05 13.50
CA LYS A 131 1.07 -19.40 12.85
C LYS A 131 0.08 -18.24 12.98
N GLN A 132 -0.65 -17.94 11.91
CA GLN A 132 -1.62 -16.85 11.91
C GLN A 132 -2.67 -17.01 13.02
N SER A 133 -3.01 -15.91 13.68
CA SER A 133 -4.06 -15.86 14.68
C SER A 133 -5.41 -16.30 14.09
N PRO A 134 -6.14 -17.22 14.75
CA PRO A 134 -7.47 -17.66 14.31
C PRO A 134 -8.48 -16.51 14.21
N ASP A 135 -8.34 -15.49 15.05
CA ASP A 135 -9.24 -14.33 15.08
C ASP A 135 -9.06 -13.47 13.84
N ILE A 136 -7.81 -13.20 13.47
CA ILE A 136 -7.48 -12.44 12.24
C ILE A 136 -7.91 -13.23 11.01
N ALA A 137 -7.58 -14.52 10.94
CA ALA A 137 -7.98 -15.40 9.85
C ALA A 137 -9.51 -15.42 9.68
N GLY A 138 -10.25 -15.54 10.78
CA GLY A 138 -11.71 -15.53 10.78
C GLY A 138 -12.31 -14.18 10.38
N ALA A 139 -11.67 -13.06 10.74
CA ALA A 139 -12.12 -11.73 10.35
C ALA A 139 -11.95 -11.52 8.83
N VAL A 140 -10.80 -11.90 8.26
CA VAL A 140 -10.51 -11.84 6.83
C VAL A 140 -11.46 -12.73 6.01
N GLU A 141 -11.73 -13.95 6.48
CA GLU A 141 -12.64 -14.88 5.80
C GLU A 141 -14.10 -14.41 5.80
N ARG A 142 -14.53 -13.74 6.86
CA ARG A 142 -15.90 -13.22 7.00
C ARG A 142 -16.08 -11.79 6.49
N SER A 143 -15.07 -11.21 5.89
CA SER A 143 -15.12 -9.83 5.39
C SER A 143 -16.25 -9.61 4.38
N ARG A 144 -16.70 -8.37 4.26
CA ARG A 144 -17.78 -7.98 3.34
C ARG A 144 -17.41 -8.25 1.88
N GLU A 145 -16.15 -8.02 1.51
CA GLU A 145 -15.63 -8.17 0.16
C GLU A 145 -15.68 -9.64 -0.28
N ARG A 146 -15.26 -10.55 0.58
CA ARG A 146 -15.34 -11.99 0.29
C ARG A 146 -16.80 -12.46 0.15
N ARG A 147 -17.68 -11.96 1.00
CA ARG A 147 -19.12 -12.26 0.90
C ARG A 147 -19.77 -11.67 -0.34
N ALA A 148 -19.28 -10.54 -0.84
CA ALA A 148 -19.75 -9.92 -2.07
C ALA A 148 -19.19 -10.57 -3.35
N GLY A 149 -18.32 -11.59 -3.24
CA GLY A 149 -17.71 -12.27 -4.37
C GLY A 149 -16.71 -11.40 -5.14
N THR A 150 -16.25 -10.32 -4.56
CA THR A 150 -15.20 -9.50 -5.13
C THR A 150 -13.83 -10.15 -4.91
N VAL A 151 -12.97 -10.09 -5.94
CA VAL A 151 -11.65 -10.76 -5.94
C VAL A 151 -10.63 -10.06 -5.02
N SER A 152 -10.96 -8.88 -4.50
CA SER A 152 -10.05 -8.15 -3.62
C SER A 152 -9.95 -8.80 -2.24
N VAL A 153 -8.73 -9.10 -1.83
CA VAL A 153 -8.44 -9.52 -0.46
C VAL A 153 -8.65 -8.31 0.45
N PRO A 154 -9.43 -8.42 1.53
CA PRO A 154 -9.62 -7.32 2.46
C PRO A 154 -8.29 -6.97 3.12
N VAL A 155 -7.92 -5.71 3.03
CA VAL A 155 -6.74 -5.18 3.70
C VAL A 155 -7.07 -4.94 5.15
N SER A 156 -6.29 -5.48 6.07
CA SER A 156 -6.51 -5.39 7.53
C SER A 156 -6.70 -3.94 8.02
N TYR A 157 -6.06 -2.96 7.37
CA TYR A 157 -6.20 -1.55 7.69
C TYR A 157 -7.59 -0.98 7.41
N THR A 158 -8.28 -1.43 6.37
CA THR A 158 -9.62 -0.93 6.02
C THR A 158 -10.72 -1.59 6.83
N HIS A 159 -10.50 -2.82 7.33
CA HIS A 159 -11.52 -3.62 8.01
C HIS A 159 -11.36 -3.69 9.51
N LEU A 160 -10.14 -3.83 10.03
CA LEU A 160 -9.91 -3.94 11.46
C LEU A 160 -9.82 -2.57 12.15
N ARG A 161 -9.25 -1.56 11.47
CA ARG A 161 -9.16 -0.21 12.04
C ARG A 161 -10.41 0.65 11.88
N ALA A 162 -11.25 0.39 10.88
CA ALA A 162 -12.49 1.14 10.72
C ALA A 162 -13.48 0.93 11.88
N HIS A 163 -13.41 -0.22 12.55
CA HIS A 163 -14.23 -0.51 13.72
C HIS A 163 -13.73 0.18 15.01
N GLU A 164 -12.47 0.60 15.07
CA GLU A 164 -11.93 1.32 16.23
C GLU A 164 -12.33 2.80 16.23
N THR A 165 -12.69 3.38 15.09
CA THR A 165 -13.07 4.79 14.97
C THR A 165 -14.53 5.06 15.30
N ASP A 166 -15.38 4.04 15.31
CA ASP A 166 -16.80 4.16 15.65
C ASP A 166 -17.06 4.16 17.17
N SER A 167 -16.01 4.13 17.99
CA SER A 167 -16.10 4.04 19.46
C SER A 167 -15.77 5.35 20.21
N TYR A 168 -15.72 6.50 19.50
CA TYR A 168 -15.50 7.82 20.10
C TYR A 168 -16.64 8.77 19.81
#